data_8bf9d098d72c5a3e32e5619e51c4c454
#
_entry.id   8bf9d098d72c5a3e32e5619e51c4c454
#
_cell.length_a   1.000
_cell.length_b   1.000
_cell.length_c   1.000
_cell.angle_alpha   90.00
_cell.angle_beta   90.00
_cell.angle_gamma   90.00
#
_symmetry.space_group_name_H-M   'P 1'
#
loop_
_entity.id
_entity.type
_entity.pdbx_description
1 polymer ?
#
loop_
_entity_poly.entity_id
_entity_poly.type
_entity_poly.pdbx_seq_one_letter_code
_entity_poly.pdbx_strand_id
1 'polypeptide(L)'
;LKIAFVVQRYGEDIVGGAEYFTRLVAERMRQYHEIEILTTCAAEYHFWKNEYPEGLDIISGVRIHRFRNAAKRNPNKHTKIQEAVYYSAHTINDEISWINEQGPNCPGLVQYISHNRDNYDCFVFFTFRYYPTYYGIKEAGTRSLIVPFAENDPALDLSTTKEIFESANGIIYCTPEEKKLVERKVGIGKEKVSDIVGCGIEVPDSIQHTEMLELMDYVLYIGRIEGSKGCYQLFEYYQRLLKEFPDIPTLVLAGLDAIEIPKHEKIKYLGFISEDEKYSLLRDAQFLIMPSPYESLSLVTLEAMGCGTAVLVNGECDVLKGHCLRSNAGLWYQNYEEFRECFRYFCSNDQIKVKMGENGKRYVEKNYSWDTIERKYLELFSSFDRGQKQT
;
A
#
# COMPACT_ATOMS: atom_id res chain seq x y z
N LEU A 1 -1.05 -22.98 -12.34
CA LEU A 1 -0.96 -21.88 -13.31
C LEU A 1 0.42 -21.26 -13.30
N LYS A 2 0.82 -20.67 -14.43
CA LYS A 2 1.99 -19.79 -14.52
C LYS A 2 1.51 -18.33 -14.56
N ILE A 3 1.86 -17.55 -13.52
CA ILE A 3 1.34 -16.20 -13.31
C ILE A 3 2.50 -15.22 -13.22
N ALA A 4 2.45 -14.14 -13.99
CA ALA A 4 3.40 -13.04 -13.90
C ALA A 4 2.85 -11.91 -13.04
N PHE A 5 3.59 -11.48 -12.03
CA PHE A 5 3.32 -10.27 -11.26
C PHE A 5 4.16 -9.12 -11.81
N VAL A 6 3.51 -8.07 -12.26
CA VAL A 6 4.15 -6.91 -12.89
C VAL A 6 4.14 -5.74 -11.91
N VAL A 7 5.31 -5.32 -11.48
CA VAL A 7 5.49 -4.25 -10.50
C VAL A 7 6.70 -3.39 -10.86
N GLN A 8 6.64 -2.09 -10.55
CA GLN A 8 7.68 -1.13 -10.94
C GLN A 8 9.05 -1.39 -10.29
N ARG A 9 9.09 -1.91 -9.07
CA ARG A 9 10.29 -2.28 -8.31
C ARG A 9 10.03 -3.55 -7.50
N TYR A 10 11.06 -4.35 -7.32
CA TYR A 10 10.98 -5.54 -6.47
C TYR A 10 12.35 -5.88 -5.88
N GLY A 11 12.43 -6.09 -4.56
CA GLY A 11 13.66 -6.42 -3.84
C GLY A 11 13.41 -6.56 -2.34
N GLU A 12 14.33 -7.21 -1.63
CA GLU A 12 14.25 -7.38 -0.17
C GLU A 12 14.33 -6.05 0.56
N ASP A 13 15.21 -5.17 0.08
CA ASP A 13 15.49 -3.85 0.68
C ASP A 13 14.55 -2.74 0.17
N ILE A 14 13.58 -3.08 -0.69
CA ILE A 14 12.65 -2.07 -1.22
C ILE A 14 11.54 -1.80 -0.23
N VAL A 15 11.57 -0.60 0.33
CA VAL A 15 10.57 -0.09 1.27
C VAL A 15 9.49 0.69 0.51
N GLY A 16 8.34 0.07 0.31
CA GLY A 16 7.17 0.68 -0.32
C GLY A 16 5.95 -0.21 -0.10
N GLY A 17 4.79 0.37 0.23
CA GLY A 17 3.59 -0.40 0.56
C GLY A 17 3.14 -1.33 -0.57
N ALA A 18 3.15 -0.84 -1.82
CA ALA A 18 2.76 -1.63 -2.99
C ALA A 18 3.76 -2.75 -3.29
N GLU A 19 5.06 -2.46 -3.19
CA GLU A 19 6.13 -3.44 -3.44
C GLU A 19 6.16 -4.51 -2.35
N TYR A 20 6.02 -4.10 -1.09
CA TYR A 20 5.94 -5.02 0.04
C TYR A 20 4.71 -5.92 -0.05
N PHE A 21 3.55 -5.35 -0.35
CA PHE A 21 2.32 -6.11 -0.63
C PHE A 21 2.53 -7.14 -1.75
N THR A 22 3.12 -6.72 -2.88
CA THR A 22 3.39 -7.60 -4.01
C THR A 22 4.29 -8.76 -3.61
N ARG A 23 5.33 -8.49 -2.79
CA ARG A 23 6.24 -9.51 -2.27
C ARG A 23 5.52 -10.51 -1.39
N LEU A 24 4.76 -10.06 -0.42
CA LEU A 24 3.99 -10.94 0.48
C LEU A 24 3.05 -11.87 -0.29
N VAL A 25 2.31 -11.32 -1.27
CA VAL A 25 1.38 -12.13 -2.09
C VAL A 25 2.15 -13.09 -2.99
N ALA A 26 3.27 -12.67 -3.60
CA ALA A 26 4.07 -13.53 -4.46
C ALA A 26 4.67 -14.70 -3.69
N GLU A 27 5.29 -14.44 -2.54
CA GLU A 27 5.89 -15.45 -1.66
C GLU A 27 4.85 -16.45 -1.17
N ARG A 28 3.61 -16.01 -0.94
CA ARG A 28 2.52 -16.87 -0.47
C ARG A 28 1.92 -17.69 -1.62
N MET A 29 1.62 -17.06 -2.76
CA MET A 29 0.99 -17.72 -3.90
C MET A 29 1.90 -18.69 -4.63
N ARG A 30 3.24 -18.59 -4.50
CA ARG A 30 4.18 -19.57 -5.08
C ARG A 30 4.00 -21.01 -4.56
N GLN A 31 3.29 -21.19 -3.45
CA GLN A 31 2.97 -22.52 -2.93
C GLN A 31 1.94 -23.26 -3.79
N TYR A 32 1.15 -22.53 -4.55
CA TYR A 32 0.04 -23.05 -5.35
C TYR A 32 0.25 -22.89 -6.85
N HIS A 33 1.06 -21.91 -7.26
CA HIS A 33 1.25 -21.53 -8.66
C HIS A 33 2.72 -21.23 -8.96
N GLU A 34 3.12 -21.32 -10.22
CA GLU A 34 4.41 -20.81 -10.69
C GLU A 34 4.32 -19.29 -10.80
N ILE A 35 4.85 -18.59 -9.81
CA ILE A 35 4.85 -17.12 -9.76
C ILE A 35 6.20 -16.60 -10.26
N GLU A 36 6.15 -15.69 -11.22
CA GLU A 36 7.31 -14.94 -11.71
C GLU A 36 7.06 -13.43 -11.56
N ILE A 37 8.08 -12.68 -11.19
CA ILE A 37 8.03 -11.23 -11.10
C ILE A 37 8.63 -10.63 -12.37
N LEU A 38 7.91 -9.72 -13.00
CA LEU A 38 8.39 -8.85 -14.07
C LEU A 38 8.55 -7.44 -13.51
N THR A 39 9.78 -6.97 -13.41
CA THR A 39 10.08 -5.70 -12.76
C THR A 39 11.22 -4.95 -13.46
N THR A 40 11.53 -3.75 -12.98
CA THR A 40 12.64 -2.96 -13.53
C THR A 40 13.93 -3.11 -12.72
N CYS A 41 15.03 -2.57 -13.24
CA CYS A 41 16.30 -2.51 -12.54
C CYS A 41 16.37 -1.35 -11.52
N ALA A 42 15.28 -0.64 -11.23
CA ALA A 42 15.29 0.45 -10.28
C ALA A 42 15.12 -0.05 -8.83
N ALA A 43 15.93 0.49 -7.91
CA ALA A 43 15.76 0.33 -6.46
C ALA A 43 15.02 1.52 -5.84
N GLU A 44 15.16 2.74 -6.38
CA GLU A 44 14.53 3.96 -5.88
C GLU A 44 13.46 4.49 -6.86
N TYR A 45 12.54 5.34 -6.39
CA TYR A 45 11.39 5.79 -7.17
C TYR A 45 11.45 7.27 -7.60
N HIS A 46 12.50 8.02 -7.20
CA HIS A 46 12.64 9.43 -7.56
C HIS A 46 13.14 9.61 -8.99
N PHE A 47 14.17 8.85 -9.37
CA PHE A 47 14.86 8.98 -10.65
C PHE A 47 14.74 7.73 -11.52
N TRP A 48 14.32 6.58 -10.99
CA TRP A 48 14.27 5.29 -11.69
C TRP A 48 15.64 4.87 -12.25
N LYS A 49 16.71 5.02 -11.46
CA LYS A 49 18.03 4.56 -11.85
C LYS A 49 18.09 3.04 -11.95
N ASN A 50 18.87 2.53 -12.90
CA ASN A 50 19.14 1.11 -13.02
C ASN A 50 20.22 0.72 -11.98
N GLU A 51 19.81 0.33 -10.78
CA GLU A 51 20.71 -0.02 -9.66
C GLU A 51 20.87 -1.53 -9.53
N TYR A 52 19.83 -2.30 -9.86
CA TYR A 52 19.93 -3.75 -9.99
C TYR A 52 20.45 -4.16 -11.37
N PRO A 53 21.18 -5.32 -11.47
CA PRO A 53 21.56 -5.89 -12.77
C PRO A 53 20.31 -6.33 -13.55
N GLU A 54 20.38 -6.20 -14.88
CA GLU A 54 19.38 -6.76 -15.78
C GLU A 54 19.49 -8.28 -15.86
N GLY A 55 18.36 -8.96 -16.05
CA GLY A 55 18.30 -10.41 -16.24
C GLY A 55 17.50 -11.13 -15.17
N LEU A 56 17.87 -12.39 -14.93
CA LEU A 56 17.19 -13.28 -13.99
C LEU A 56 17.79 -13.16 -12.58
N ASP A 57 16.92 -13.16 -11.59
CA ASP A 57 17.26 -13.15 -10.18
C ASP A 57 16.27 -14.05 -9.42
N ILE A 58 16.58 -14.40 -8.17
CA ILE A 58 15.72 -15.22 -7.31
C ILE A 58 15.74 -14.59 -5.90
N ILE A 59 14.57 -14.19 -5.41
CA ILE A 59 14.39 -13.71 -4.03
C ILE A 59 13.32 -14.55 -3.35
N SER A 60 13.61 -15.07 -2.16
CA SER A 60 12.70 -15.93 -1.39
C SER A 60 12.11 -17.09 -2.22
N GLY A 61 12.87 -17.59 -3.20
CA GLY A 61 12.44 -18.66 -4.10
C GLY A 61 11.46 -18.26 -5.21
N VAL A 62 11.19 -16.97 -5.37
CA VAL A 62 10.41 -16.40 -6.49
C VAL A 62 11.39 -15.98 -7.58
N ARG A 63 11.12 -16.37 -8.85
CA ARG A 63 11.91 -15.97 -10.01
C ARG A 63 11.56 -14.55 -10.43
N ILE A 64 12.59 -13.72 -10.68
CA ILE A 64 12.45 -12.30 -11.03
C ILE A 64 13.13 -12.04 -12.36
N HIS A 65 12.43 -11.40 -13.28
CA HIS A 65 12.95 -10.86 -14.52
C HIS A 65 13.09 -9.36 -14.39
N ARG A 66 14.33 -8.85 -14.44
CA ARG A 66 14.65 -7.42 -14.33
C ARG A 66 14.98 -6.84 -15.69
N PHE A 67 14.34 -5.72 -16.01
CA PHE A 67 14.50 -5.02 -17.27
C PHE A 67 15.02 -3.60 -17.02
N ARG A 68 15.95 -3.15 -17.88
CA ARG A 68 16.52 -1.79 -17.78
C ARG A 68 15.50 -0.73 -18.16
N ASN A 69 15.46 0.31 -17.37
CA ASN A 69 14.78 1.54 -17.73
C ASN A 69 15.55 2.24 -18.84
N ALA A 70 14.87 2.65 -19.90
CA ALA A 70 15.45 3.33 -21.05
C ALA A 70 15.86 4.79 -20.72
N ALA A 71 15.15 5.39 -19.74
CA ALA A 71 15.42 6.77 -19.31
C ALA A 71 15.21 6.90 -17.80
N LYS A 72 15.95 7.84 -17.20
CA LYS A 72 15.72 8.29 -15.82
C LYS A 72 14.58 9.32 -15.80
N ARG A 73 13.79 9.32 -14.73
CA ARG A 73 12.83 10.41 -14.48
C ARG A 73 13.57 11.73 -14.24
N ASN A 74 13.04 12.78 -14.79
CA ASN A 74 13.42 14.15 -14.41
C ASN A 74 12.38 14.71 -13.44
N PRO A 75 12.67 14.83 -12.12
CA PRO A 75 11.67 15.26 -11.13
C PRO A 75 11.03 16.62 -11.44
N ASN A 76 11.81 17.58 -11.90
CA ASN A 76 11.29 18.92 -12.23
C ASN A 76 10.34 18.89 -13.44
N LYS A 77 10.67 18.11 -14.46
CA LYS A 77 9.83 17.91 -15.64
C LYS A 77 8.56 17.15 -15.24
N HIS A 78 8.71 16.10 -14.46
CA HIS A 78 7.58 15.31 -13.93
C HIS A 78 6.58 16.19 -13.17
N THR A 79 7.06 16.99 -12.20
CA THR A 79 6.20 17.90 -11.42
C THR A 79 5.41 18.84 -12.31
N LYS A 80 6.09 19.50 -13.28
CA LYS A 80 5.42 20.43 -14.22
C LYS A 80 4.34 19.76 -15.05
N ILE A 81 4.62 18.58 -15.60
CA ILE A 81 3.64 17.84 -16.40
C ILE A 81 2.47 17.39 -15.52
N GLN A 82 2.76 16.88 -14.31
CA GLN A 82 1.75 16.44 -13.37
C GLN A 82 0.81 17.58 -12.96
N GLU A 83 1.33 18.75 -12.62
CA GLU A 83 0.52 19.92 -12.28
C GLU A 83 -0.38 20.33 -13.45
N ALA A 84 0.15 20.31 -14.67
CA ALA A 84 -0.63 20.63 -15.86
C ALA A 84 -1.76 19.62 -16.10
N VAL A 85 -1.45 18.31 -16.02
CA VAL A 85 -2.40 17.23 -16.26
C VAL A 85 -3.44 17.13 -15.14
N TYR A 86 -3.07 17.46 -13.89
CA TYR A 86 -3.99 17.34 -12.76
C TYR A 86 -4.92 18.54 -12.58
N TYR A 87 -4.45 19.76 -12.92
CA TYR A 87 -5.13 20.99 -12.53
C TYR A 87 -5.43 21.96 -13.68
N SER A 88 -5.10 21.59 -14.93
CA SER A 88 -5.35 22.43 -16.09
C SER A 88 -6.02 21.64 -17.23
N ALA A 89 -6.57 22.35 -18.19
CA ALA A 89 -7.06 21.72 -19.43
C ALA A 89 -5.88 21.08 -20.18
N HIS A 90 -6.02 19.83 -20.55
CA HIS A 90 -4.98 19.03 -21.18
C HIS A 90 -5.58 18.05 -22.21
N THR A 91 -4.70 17.42 -22.98
CA THR A 91 -5.06 16.42 -23.99
C THR A 91 -4.61 15.03 -23.53
N ILE A 92 -5.11 13.99 -24.20
CA ILE A 92 -4.64 12.61 -23.96
C ILE A 92 -3.12 12.47 -24.21
N ASN A 93 -2.53 13.24 -25.12
CA ASN A 93 -1.09 13.22 -25.37
C ASN A 93 -0.30 13.80 -24.19
N ASP A 94 -0.88 14.75 -23.46
CA ASP A 94 -0.25 15.30 -22.24
C ASP A 94 -0.29 14.24 -21.12
N GLU A 95 -1.40 13.50 -21.00
CA GLU A 95 -1.49 12.36 -20.05
C GLU A 95 -0.50 11.25 -20.40
N ILE A 96 -0.34 10.88 -21.67
CA ILE A 96 0.66 9.91 -22.14
C ILE A 96 2.08 10.42 -21.83
N SER A 97 2.32 11.70 -22.01
CA SER A 97 3.61 12.33 -21.66
C SER A 97 3.88 12.25 -20.16
N TRP A 98 2.83 12.43 -19.34
CA TRP A 98 2.91 12.23 -17.90
C TRP A 98 3.23 10.77 -17.54
N ILE A 99 2.53 9.77 -18.11
CA ILE A 99 2.82 8.33 -17.89
C ILE A 99 4.29 8.02 -18.23
N ASN A 100 4.80 8.54 -19.35
CA ASN A 100 6.18 8.30 -19.77
C ASN A 100 7.20 8.91 -18.80
N GLU A 101 6.92 10.08 -18.25
CA GLU A 101 7.79 10.75 -17.27
C GLU A 101 7.59 10.20 -15.86
N GLN A 102 6.37 9.81 -15.50
CA GLN A 102 6.07 9.09 -14.25
C GLN A 102 6.91 7.81 -14.19
N GLY A 103 7.02 7.12 -15.30
CA GLY A 103 7.88 5.95 -15.44
C GLY A 103 7.44 4.73 -14.62
N PRO A 104 8.38 3.85 -14.26
CA PRO A 104 9.71 3.71 -14.86
C PRO A 104 9.59 3.37 -16.36
N ASN A 105 10.23 4.15 -17.22
CA ASN A 105 10.16 3.95 -18.68
C ASN A 105 10.97 2.70 -19.08
N CYS A 106 10.28 1.59 -19.24
CA CYS A 106 10.88 0.27 -19.42
C CYS A 106 10.26 -0.48 -20.62
N PRO A 107 10.58 -0.10 -21.88
CA PRO A 107 10.04 -0.75 -23.07
C PRO A 107 10.36 -2.24 -23.16
N GLY A 108 11.53 -2.67 -22.66
CA GLY A 108 11.93 -4.07 -22.67
C GLY A 108 10.98 -4.98 -21.89
N LEU A 109 10.45 -4.49 -20.75
CA LEU A 109 9.45 -5.22 -19.97
C LEU A 109 8.14 -5.37 -20.76
N VAL A 110 7.69 -4.32 -21.41
CA VAL A 110 6.46 -4.32 -22.23
C VAL A 110 6.60 -5.28 -23.41
N GLN A 111 7.75 -5.23 -24.12
CA GLN A 111 8.06 -6.17 -25.21
C GLN A 111 8.12 -7.63 -24.73
N TYR A 112 8.68 -7.86 -23.53
CA TYR A 112 8.71 -9.21 -22.94
C TYR A 112 7.29 -9.73 -22.70
N ILE A 113 6.38 -8.92 -22.15
CA ILE A 113 4.97 -9.29 -21.97
C ILE A 113 4.34 -9.66 -23.31
N SER A 114 4.51 -8.81 -24.34
CA SER A 114 3.96 -9.04 -25.68
C SER A 114 4.44 -10.36 -26.28
N HIS A 115 5.75 -10.62 -26.29
CA HIS A 115 6.35 -11.81 -26.89
C HIS A 115 6.08 -13.10 -26.08
N ASN A 116 5.87 -13.00 -24.77
CA ASN A 116 5.69 -14.13 -23.88
C ASN A 116 4.25 -14.28 -23.37
N ARG A 117 3.29 -13.52 -23.91
CA ARG A 117 1.90 -13.52 -23.44
C ARG A 117 1.31 -14.94 -23.36
N ASP A 118 1.62 -15.78 -24.33
CA ASP A 118 1.07 -17.14 -24.42
C ASP A 118 1.74 -18.13 -23.46
N ASN A 119 2.88 -17.78 -22.90
CA ASN A 119 3.60 -18.57 -21.90
C ASN A 119 3.04 -18.41 -20.47
N TYR A 120 2.19 -17.42 -20.24
CA TYR A 120 1.54 -17.16 -18.95
C TYR A 120 0.03 -17.37 -19.04
N ASP A 121 -0.54 -17.88 -17.99
CA ASP A 121 -2.00 -18.00 -17.85
C ASP A 121 -2.62 -16.66 -17.45
N CYS A 122 -1.94 -15.89 -16.59
CA CYS A 122 -2.40 -14.59 -16.12
C CYS A 122 -1.24 -13.64 -15.84
N PHE A 123 -1.47 -12.33 -16.01
CA PHE A 123 -0.61 -11.24 -15.60
C PHE A 123 -1.36 -10.41 -14.54
N VAL A 124 -0.76 -10.17 -13.39
CA VAL A 124 -1.29 -9.31 -12.33
C VAL A 124 -0.46 -8.04 -12.26
N PHE A 125 -1.06 -6.91 -12.60
CA PHE A 125 -0.41 -5.60 -12.57
C PHE A 125 -0.66 -4.92 -11.23
N PHE A 126 0.40 -4.45 -10.58
CA PHE A 126 0.32 -3.73 -9.31
C PHE A 126 0.53 -2.24 -9.54
N THR A 127 -0.38 -1.44 -9.03
CA THR A 127 -0.53 0.01 -9.24
C THR A 127 -0.96 0.41 -10.66
N PHE A 128 -1.85 1.41 -10.75
CA PHE A 128 -2.34 1.89 -12.05
C PHE A 128 -1.49 3.01 -12.67
N ARG A 129 -0.68 3.71 -11.87
CA ARG A 129 -0.05 4.99 -12.26
C ARG A 129 1.20 4.89 -13.12
N TYR A 130 1.74 3.70 -13.33
CA TYR A 130 3.08 3.53 -13.88
C TYR A 130 3.12 3.04 -15.32
N TYR A 131 4.20 3.41 -16.00
CA TYR A 131 4.48 3.00 -17.38
C TYR A 131 4.31 1.50 -17.65
N PRO A 132 4.85 0.57 -16.81
CA PRO A 132 4.70 -0.86 -17.05
C PRO A 132 3.25 -1.30 -17.02
N THR A 133 2.40 -0.71 -16.20
CA THR A 133 0.96 -1.03 -16.14
C THR A 133 0.24 -0.49 -17.37
N TYR A 134 0.43 0.78 -17.71
CA TYR A 134 -0.30 1.40 -18.83
C TYR A 134 -0.06 0.70 -20.16
N TYR A 135 1.20 0.40 -20.46
CA TYR A 135 1.56 -0.28 -21.71
C TYR A 135 1.41 -1.80 -21.62
N GLY A 136 1.85 -2.40 -20.50
CA GLY A 136 1.87 -3.86 -20.36
C GLY A 136 0.49 -4.50 -20.28
N ILE A 137 -0.50 -3.83 -19.67
CA ILE A 137 -1.84 -4.37 -19.53
C ILE A 137 -2.54 -4.54 -20.90
N LYS A 138 -2.26 -3.64 -21.84
CA LYS A 138 -2.76 -3.70 -23.22
C LYS A 138 -2.17 -4.90 -23.96
N GLU A 139 -0.87 -5.18 -23.75
CA GLU A 139 -0.20 -6.34 -24.34
C GLU A 139 -0.67 -7.67 -23.73
N ALA A 140 -0.94 -7.72 -22.43
CA ALA A 140 -1.48 -8.89 -21.75
C ALA A 140 -2.93 -9.21 -22.18
N GLY A 141 -3.72 -8.19 -22.52
CA GLY A 141 -5.10 -8.32 -22.99
C GLY A 141 -6.01 -9.04 -21.99
N THR A 142 -6.76 -10.04 -22.46
CA THR A 142 -7.74 -10.78 -21.64
C THR A 142 -7.12 -11.64 -20.51
N ARG A 143 -5.79 -11.71 -20.42
CA ARG A 143 -5.06 -12.41 -19.36
C ARG A 143 -4.61 -11.47 -18.26
N SER A 144 -5.17 -10.27 -18.15
CA SER A 144 -4.72 -9.27 -17.21
C SER A 144 -5.68 -9.08 -16.04
N LEU A 145 -5.09 -9.01 -14.84
CA LEU A 145 -5.71 -8.50 -13.63
C LEU A 145 -4.93 -7.28 -13.16
N ILE A 146 -5.61 -6.36 -12.48
CA ILE A 146 -4.97 -5.20 -11.85
C ILE A 146 -5.30 -5.14 -10.36
N VAL A 147 -4.27 -4.91 -9.53
CA VAL A 147 -4.38 -4.45 -8.14
C VAL A 147 -4.06 -2.96 -8.16
N PRO A 148 -5.05 -2.07 -8.16
CA PRO A 148 -4.83 -0.67 -8.53
C PRO A 148 -4.11 0.14 -7.45
N PHE A 149 -4.28 -0.17 -6.17
CA PHE A 149 -3.88 0.69 -5.05
C PHE A 149 -4.38 2.11 -5.24
N ALA A 150 -5.67 2.22 -5.55
CA ALA A 150 -6.30 3.49 -5.87
C ALA A 150 -6.55 4.32 -4.61
N GLU A 151 -6.08 5.55 -4.65
CA GLU A 151 -6.30 6.58 -3.64
C GLU A 151 -7.10 7.72 -4.28
N ASN A 152 -7.75 8.54 -3.46
CA ASN A 152 -8.57 9.66 -3.97
C ASN A 152 -7.67 10.82 -4.43
N ASP A 153 -7.00 10.63 -5.57
CA ASP A 153 -6.18 11.66 -6.19
C ASP A 153 -6.60 11.95 -7.64
N PRO A 154 -6.10 13.04 -8.23
CA PRO A 154 -6.46 13.45 -9.59
C PRO A 154 -6.09 12.45 -10.69
N ALA A 155 -5.12 11.56 -10.47
CA ALA A 155 -4.75 10.54 -11.46
C ALA A 155 -5.91 9.60 -11.81
N LEU A 156 -6.87 9.41 -10.89
CA LEU A 156 -8.05 8.59 -11.16
C LEU A 156 -9.02 9.22 -12.17
N ASP A 157 -8.95 10.52 -12.38
CA ASP A 157 -9.84 11.24 -13.30
C ASP A 157 -9.29 11.29 -14.73
N LEU A 158 -8.07 10.75 -14.98
CA LEU A 158 -7.41 10.78 -16.28
C LEU A 158 -7.99 9.76 -17.25
N SER A 159 -8.03 10.12 -18.55
CA SER A 159 -8.45 9.24 -19.62
C SER A 159 -7.54 8.01 -19.75
N THR A 160 -6.23 8.18 -19.57
CA THR A 160 -5.26 7.06 -19.54
C THR A 160 -5.52 6.09 -18.41
N THR A 161 -5.97 6.55 -17.26
CA THR A 161 -6.41 5.68 -16.16
C THR A 161 -7.64 4.89 -16.55
N LYS A 162 -8.63 5.52 -17.16
CA LYS A 162 -9.80 4.81 -17.66
C LYS A 162 -9.43 3.73 -18.67
N GLU A 163 -8.52 4.01 -19.60
CA GLU A 163 -8.00 3.02 -20.57
C GLU A 163 -7.36 1.80 -19.88
N ILE A 164 -6.59 2.00 -18.79
CA ILE A 164 -6.00 0.91 -18.01
C ILE A 164 -7.08 0.00 -17.45
N PHE A 165 -8.07 0.59 -16.79
CA PHE A 165 -9.15 -0.18 -16.17
C PHE A 165 -10.07 -0.85 -17.21
N GLU A 166 -10.30 -0.23 -18.35
CA GLU A 166 -11.04 -0.83 -19.48
C GLU A 166 -10.28 -1.98 -20.12
N SER A 167 -8.94 -1.89 -20.19
CA SER A 167 -8.07 -2.93 -20.75
C SER A 167 -7.91 -4.15 -19.82
N ALA A 168 -7.99 -3.96 -18.51
CA ALA A 168 -7.92 -5.06 -17.55
C ALA A 168 -9.09 -6.02 -17.72
N ASN A 169 -8.84 -7.32 -17.71
CA ASN A 169 -9.89 -8.34 -17.70
C ASN A 169 -10.59 -8.42 -16.34
N GLY A 170 -9.87 -8.14 -15.26
CA GLY A 170 -10.44 -8.09 -13.91
C GLY A 170 -9.67 -7.18 -12.96
N ILE A 171 -10.29 -6.89 -11.81
CA ILE A 171 -9.76 -5.94 -10.82
C ILE A 171 -9.77 -6.59 -9.44
N ILE A 172 -8.63 -6.54 -8.76
CA ILE A 172 -8.46 -7.00 -7.38
C ILE A 172 -8.36 -5.78 -6.48
N TYR A 173 -9.43 -5.47 -5.78
CA TYR A 173 -9.46 -4.34 -4.85
C TYR A 173 -8.89 -4.72 -3.47
N CYS A 174 -8.28 -3.77 -2.80
CA CYS A 174 -7.79 -3.95 -1.43
C CYS A 174 -8.90 -3.78 -0.40
N THR A 175 -9.83 -2.86 -0.63
CA THR A 175 -10.90 -2.50 0.31
C THR A 175 -12.22 -2.18 -0.40
N PRO A 176 -13.37 -2.27 0.31
CA PRO A 176 -14.66 -1.82 -0.23
C PRO A 176 -14.67 -0.32 -0.59
N GLU A 177 -13.91 0.49 0.13
CA GLU A 177 -13.79 1.93 -0.11
C GLU A 177 -13.04 2.20 -1.41
N GLU A 178 -11.93 1.50 -1.66
CA GLU A 178 -11.20 1.56 -2.93
C GLU A 178 -12.11 1.19 -4.10
N LYS A 179 -12.85 0.08 -3.98
CA LYS A 179 -13.82 -0.34 -5.00
C LYS A 179 -14.83 0.75 -5.32
N LYS A 180 -15.47 1.32 -4.30
CA LYS A 180 -16.44 2.41 -4.46
C LYS A 180 -15.81 3.65 -5.10
N LEU A 181 -14.57 3.98 -4.72
CA LEU A 181 -13.85 5.12 -5.27
C LEU A 181 -13.60 4.94 -6.78
N VAL A 182 -13.08 3.78 -7.18
CA VAL A 182 -12.79 3.47 -8.58
C VAL A 182 -14.07 3.41 -9.41
N GLU A 183 -15.11 2.72 -8.94
CA GLU A 183 -16.41 2.67 -9.61
C GLU A 183 -17.01 4.06 -9.86
N ARG A 184 -16.89 4.95 -8.88
CA ARG A 184 -17.39 6.33 -8.94
C ARG A 184 -16.60 7.21 -9.89
N LYS A 185 -15.26 7.18 -9.82
CA LYS A 185 -14.39 8.08 -10.56
C LYS A 185 -14.09 7.61 -11.98
N VAL A 186 -13.81 6.33 -12.14
CA VAL A 186 -13.44 5.76 -13.44
C VAL A 186 -14.66 5.30 -14.26
N GLY A 187 -15.77 5.04 -13.59
CA GLY A 187 -17.02 4.66 -14.27
C GLY A 187 -16.97 3.27 -14.87
N ILE A 188 -16.32 2.31 -14.20
CA ILE A 188 -16.20 0.93 -14.67
C ILE A 188 -17.53 0.21 -14.52
N GLY A 189 -17.96 -0.47 -15.60
CA GLY A 189 -19.16 -1.31 -15.58
C GLY A 189 -19.04 -2.50 -14.65
N LYS A 190 -20.17 -2.97 -14.11
CA LYS A 190 -20.27 -4.14 -13.22
C LYS A 190 -19.92 -5.48 -13.89
N GLU A 191 -19.59 -5.44 -15.16
CA GLU A 191 -19.36 -6.62 -16.01
C GLU A 191 -17.98 -7.25 -15.83
N LYS A 192 -17.02 -6.53 -15.20
CA LYS A 192 -15.66 -7.05 -14.99
C LYS A 192 -15.59 -7.96 -13.77
N VAL A 193 -14.83 -9.04 -13.91
CA VAL A 193 -14.46 -9.89 -12.77
C VAL A 193 -13.76 -9.00 -11.74
N SER A 194 -14.34 -8.88 -10.57
CA SER A 194 -13.72 -8.07 -9.50
C SER A 194 -14.03 -8.63 -8.13
N ASP A 195 -13.04 -8.63 -7.26
CA ASP A 195 -13.22 -8.99 -5.86
C ASP A 195 -12.43 -8.06 -4.93
N ILE A 196 -12.83 -8.05 -3.65
CA ILE A 196 -12.13 -7.35 -2.58
C ILE A 196 -11.30 -8.38 -1.84
N VAL A 197 -9.99 -8.40 -2.15
CA VAL A 197 -9.07 -9.40 -1.61
C VAL A 197 -8.18 -8.80 -0.53
N GLY A 198 -7.40 -7.78 -0.86
CA GLY A 198 -6.41 -7.22 0.04
C GLY A 198 -5.14 -8.08 0.16
N CYS A 199 -4.52 -8.02 1.34
CA CYS A 199 -3.30 -8.76 1.68
C CYS A 199 -3.48 -9.47 3.02
N GLY A 200 -2.87 -10.63 3.19
CA GLY A 200 -2.82 -11.33 4.47
C GLY A 200 -1.96 -10.59 5.48
N ILE A 201 -2.40 -10.63 6.73
CA ILE A 201 -1.65 -10.13 7.89
C ILE A 201 -1.27 -11.33 8.73
N GLU A 202 0.02 -11.42 9.04
CA GLU A 202 0.58 -12.47 9.90
C GLU A 202 1.29 -11.80 11.08
N VAL A 203 0.69 -11.91 12.25
CA VAL A 203 1.32 -11.44 13.48
C VAL A 203 2.13 -12.59 14.06
N PRO A 204 3.42 -12.41 14.39
CA PRO A 204 4.24 -13.48 14.97
C PRO A 204 3.64 -14.02 16.26
N ASP A 205 3.62 -15.35 16.43
CA ASP A 205 3.13 -16.02 17.63
C ASP A 205 3.90 -15.61 18.90
N SER A 206 5.19 -15.39 18.76
CA SER A 206 6.06 -14.89 19.82
C SER A 206 6.71 -13.56 19.42
N ILE A 207 6.26 -12.49 20.04
CA ILE A 207 6.86 -11.16 19.85
C ILE A 207 7.88 -10.96 20.99
N GLN A 208 9.16 -10.86 20.64
CA GLN A 208 10.20 -10.53 21.62
C GLN A 208 10.06 -9.08 22.05
N HIS A 209 10.23 -8.81 23.35
CA HIS A 209 10.32 -7.43 23.83
C HIS A 209 11.63 -6.81 23.36
N THR A 210 11.55 -5.63 22.80
CA THR A 210 12.74 -4.81 22.55
C THR A 210 12.99 -3.92 23.77
N GLU A 211 14.20 -3.96 24.31
CA GLU A 211 14.62 -3.10 25.43
C GLU A 211 14.60 -1.61 25.08
N MET A 212 14.40 -1.28 23.80
CA MET A 212 14.54 0.06 23.25
C MET A 212 13.59 1.10 23.89
N LEU A 213 12.41 0.68 24.37
CA LEU A 213 11.40 1.54 24.96
C LEU A 213 10.83 0.97 26.28
N GLU A 214 11.60 0.11 26.97
CA GLU A 214 11.19 -0.40 28.28
C GLU A 214 10.76 0.74 29.20
N LEU A 215 9.59 0.57 29.82
CA LEU A 215 8.98 1.51 30.76
C LEU A 215 8.49 2.84 30.18
N MET A 216 8.39 3.01 28.88
CA MET A 216 7.83 4.22 28.29
C MET A 216 6.33 4.10 28.04
N ASP A 217 5.62 5.14 28.42
CA ASP A 217 4.23 5.36 27.99
C ASP A 217 4.26 6.09 26.64
N TYR A 218 3.81 5.43 25.55
CA TYR A 218 3.93 6.00 24.21
C TYR A 218 2.75 5.67 23.29
N VAL A 219 2.53 6.58 22.35
CA VAL A 219 1.71 6.38 21.16
C VAL A 219 2.64 6.27 19.94
N LEU A 220 2.24 5.52 18.94
CA LEU A 220 3.13 5.08 17.88
C LEU A 220 2.65 5.56 16.50
N TYR A 221 3.60 6.01 15.68
CA TYR A 221 3.46 6.14 14.24
C TYR A 221 4.52 5.28 13.55
N ILE A 222 4.11 4.46 12.58
CA ILE A 222 5.01 3.70 11.71
C ILE A 222 4.69 3.98 10.25
N GLY A 223 5.71 4.37 9.49
CA GLY A 223 5.60 4.66 8.05
C GLY A 223 6.63 5.67 7.59
N ARG A 224 6.60 6.02 6.30
CA ARG A 224 7.45 7.13 5.81
C ARG A 224 7.00 8.44 6.46
N ILE A 225 7.93 9.13 7.07
CA ILE A 225 7.67 10.41 7.74
C ILE A 225 7.74 11.51 6.68
N GLU A 226 6.62 11.74 6.02
CA GLU A 226 6.50 12.68 4.90
C GLU A 226 5.14 13.41 4.91
N GLY A 227 5.05 14.52 4.18
CA GLY A 227 3.84 15.35 4.14
C GLY A 227 2.63 14.59 3.56
N SER A 228 2.82 13.76 2.54
CA SER A 228 1.76 12.97 1.91
C SER A 228 1.15 11.92 2.85
N LYS A 229 1.86 11.54 3.91
CA LYS A 229 1.38 10.64 4.96
C LYS A 229 0.78 11.39 6.18
N GLY A 230 0.54 12.70 6.05
CA GLY A 230 -0.09 13.50 7.10
C GLY A 230 0.81 13.85 8.29
N CYS A 231 2.13 13.64 8.18
CA CYS A 231 3.04 13.86 9.30
C CYS A 231 3.13 15.33 9.73
N TYR A 232 2.98 16.30 8.81
CA TYR A 232 2.92 17.73 9.21
C TYR A 232 1.72 18.00 10.11
N GLN A 233 0.54 17.47 9.79
CA GLN A 233 -0.67 17.60 10.61
C GLN A 233 -0.49 16.89 11.97
N LEU A 234 0.10 15.69 11.98
CA LEU A 234 0.39 14.96 13.21
C LEU A 234 1.29 15.78 14.13
N PHE A 235 2.36 16.36 13.59
CA PHE A 235 3.30 17.17 14.38
C PHE A 235 2.65 18.43 14.92
N GLU A 236 1.88 19.14 14.11
CA GLU A 236 1.12 20.32 14.55
C GLU A 236 0.15 19.95 15.67
N TYR A 237 -0.66 18.91 15.48
CA TYR A 237 -1.68 18.50 16.45
C TYR A 237 -1.05 18.00 17.75
N TYR A 238 0.01 17.21 17.67
CA TYR A 238 0.69 16.70 18.85
C TYR A 238 1.40 17.82 19.64
N GLN A 239 2.04 18.77 18.97
CA GLN A 239 2.65 19.95 19.63
C GLN A 239 1.61 20.87 20.28
N ARG A 240 0.43 21.02 19.67
CA ARG A 240 -0.69 21.75 20.31
C ARG A 240 -1.16 21.01 21.55
N LEU A 241 -1.32 19.69 21.47
CA LEU A 241 -1.75 18.85 22.57
C LEU A 241 -0.77 18.89 23.75
N LEU A 242 0.55 18.90 23.50
CA LEU A 242 1.58 19.06 24.52
C LEU A 242 1.48 20.40 25.29
N LYS A 243 1.09 21.47 24.62
CA LYS A 243 0.90 22.79 25.27
C LYS A 243 -0.31 22.79 26.20
N GLU A 244 -1.35 22.05 25.84
CA GLU A 244 -2.58 21.92 26.64
C GLU A 244 -2.44 20.92 27.77
N PHE A 245 -1.72 19.81 27.52
CA PHE A 245 -1.55 18.63 28.40
C PHE A 245 -0.11 18.13 28.37
N PRO A 246 0.79 18.64 29.22
CA PRO A 246 2.21 18.28 29.19
C PRO A 246 2.51 16.79 29.50
N ASP A 247 1.63 16.14 30.27
CA ASP A 247 1.84 14.76 30.78
C ASP A 247 1.25 13.67 29.86
N ILE A 248 1.09 13.93 28.57
CA ILE A 248 0.62 12.91 27.61
C ILE A 248 1.71 11.90 27.25
N PRO A 249 1.34 10.70 26.76
CA PRO A 249 2.29 9.69 26.26
C PRO A 249 3.23 10.23 25.21
N THR A 250 4.46 9.72 25.17
CA THR A 250 5.46 10.10 24.14
C THR A 250 5.03 9.69 22.74
N LEU A 251 5.15 10.56 21.75
CA LEU A 251 5.00 10.20 20.34
C LEU A 251 6.28 9.53 19.84
N VAL A 252 6.19 8.26 19.54
CA VAL A 252 7.27 7.46 18.93
C VAL A 252 7.03 7.36 17.43
N LEU A 253 8.07 7.66 16.65
CA LEU A 253 8.06 7.66 15.20
C LEU A 253 9.05 6.63 14.69
N ALA A 254 8.63 5.74 13.79
CA ALA A 254 9.49 4.76 13.14
C ALA A 254 9.30 4.75 11.61
N GLY A 255 10.39 4.69 10.87
CA GLY A 255 10.41 4.67 9.41
C GLY A 255 11.40 5.68 8.83
N LEU A 256 11.44 5.77 7.50
CA LEU A 256 12.34 6.72 6.82
C LEU A 256 11.76 8.14 6.90
N ASP A 257 12.61 9.08 7.25
CA ASP A 257 12.27 10.51 7.33
C ASP A 257 12.57 11.23 6.00
N ALA A 258 11.61 12.00 5.54
CA ALA A 258 11.73 12.88 4.38
C ALA A 258 11.39 14.35 4.73
N ILE A 259 11.00 14.62 5.97
CA ILE A 259 10.70 15.95 6.50
C ILE A 259 11.34 16.12 7.87
N GLU A 260 11.56 17.37 8.29
CA GLU A 260 12.11 17.68 9.59
C GLU A 260 11.14 17.25 10.71
N ILE A 261 11.66 16.49 11.68
CA ILE A 261 10.93 16.04 12.86
C ILE A 261 11.10 17.07 13.96
N PRO A 262 10.03 17.53 14.62
CA PRO A 262 10.11 18.51 15.71
C PRO A 262 10.95 17.98 16.88
N LYS A 263 11.88 18.81 17.38
CA LYS A 263 12.71 18.46 18.55
C LYS A 263 11.95 18.74 19.84
N HIS A 264 11.60 17.66 20.54
CA HIS A 264 10.93 17.73 21.85
C HIS A 264 11.20 16.44 22.62
N GLU A 265 11.30 16.50 23.95
CA GLU A 265 11.54 15.32 24.79
C GLU A 265 10.45 14.24 24.68
N LYS A 266 9.23 14.66 24.40
CA LYS A 266 8.05 13.79 24.16
C LYS A 266 7.87 13.38 22.69
N ILE A 267 8.86 13.61 21.82
CA ILE A 267 8.89 13.10 20.44
C ILE A 267 10.17 12.32 20.21
N LYS A 268 10.04 11.04 19.98
CA LYS A 268 11.19 10.14 19.73
C LYS A 268 11.16 9.57 18.33
N TYR A 269 12.25 9.69 17.62
CA TYR A 269 12.47 9.09 16.31
C TYR A 269 13.44 7.93 16.41
N LEU A 270 13.04 6.76 15.92
CA LEU A 270 13.80 5.52 15.99
C LEU A 270 14.53 5.18 14.68
N GLY A 271 14.25 5.90 13.59
CA GLY A 271 14.75 5.53 12.29
C GLY A 271 14.01 4.34 11.68
N PHE A 272 14.67 3.67 10.75
CA PHE A 272 14.16 2.42 10.15
C PHE A 272 14.33 1.28 11.18
N ILE A 273 13.28 0.47 11.32
CA ILE A 273 13.21 -0.63 12.29
C ILE A 273 13.02 -1.96 11.57
N SER A 274 13.44 -3.05 12.20
CA SER A 274 13.18 -4.42 11.73
C SER A 274 11.71 -4.83 11.92
N GLU A 275 11.31 -5.92 11.28
CA GLU A 275 9.96 -6.49 11.44
C GLU A 275 9.70 -6.89 12.91
N ASP A 276 10.67 -7.51 13.59
CA ASP A 276 10.53 -7.91 14.99
C ASP A 276 10.33 -6.70 15.91
N GLU A 277 11.12 -5.63 15.69
CA GLU A 277 10.97 -4.36 16.42
C GLU A 277 9.60 -3.72 16.12
N LYS A 278 9.16 -3.76 14.87
CA LYS A 278 7.83 -3.25 14.48
C LYS A 278 6.72 -3.91 15.28
N TYR A 279 6.69 -5.24 15.32
CA TYR A 279 5.65 -5.97 16.05
C TYR A 279 5.74 -5.77 17.55
N SER A 280 6.94 -5.67 18.12
CA SER A 280 7.13 -5.31 19.53
C SER A 280 6.57 -3.94 19.86
N LEU A 281 6.89 -2.93 19.03
CA LEU A 281 6.39 -1.55 19.21
C LEU A 281 4.87 -1.47 19.05
N LEU A 282 4.32 -2.19 18.07
CA LEU A 282 2.85 -2.21 17.84
C LEU A 282 2.12 -2.81 19.05
N ARG A 283 2.62 -3.93 19.61
CA ARG A 283 2.00 -4.60 20.75
C ARG A 283 2.01 -3.74 22.02
N ASP A 284 3.09 -3.03 22.27
CA ASP A 284 3.34 -2.33 23.53
C ASP A 284 2.88 -0.86 23.51
N ALA A 285 2.50 -0.33 22.34
CA ALA A 285 1.97 1.03 22.21
C ALA A 285 0.59 1.18 22.86
N GLN A 286 0.33 2.34 23.47
CA GLN A 286 -1.00 2.72 23.94
C GLN A 286 -2.04 2.64 22.81
N PHE A 287 -1.69 3.16 21.65
CA PHE A 287 -2.42 3.06 20.39
C PHE A 287 -1.53 3.51 19.21
N LEU A 288 -1.89 3.05 18.01
CA LEU A 288 -1.30 3.54 16.77
C LEU A 288 -1.99 4.81 16.31
N ILE A 289 -1.24 5.82 15.86
CA ILE A 289 -1.79 6.98 15.16
C ILE A 289 -1.47 6.85 13.67
N MET A 290 -2.50 6.90 12.81
CA MET A 290 -2.35 6.89 11.36
C MET A 290 -2.94 8.17 10.77
N PRO A 291 -2.12 9.21 10.55
CA PRO A 291 -2.57 10.52 10.09
C PRO A 291 -2.75 10.61 8.58
N SER A 292 -2.46 9.55 7.84
CA SER A 292 -2.47 9.53 6.37
C SER A 292 -3.85 9.91 5.81
N PRO A 293 -3.94 10.92 4.92
CA PRO A 293 -5.19 11.24 4.23
C PRO A 293 -5.48 10.29 3.06
N TYR A 294 -4.50 9.49 2.63
CA TYR A 294 -4.59 8.59 1.48
C TYR A 294 -4.04 7.21 1.81
N GLU A 295 -4.89 6.21 1.73
CA GLU A 295 -4.52 4.78 1.84
C GLU A 295 -5.47 3.95 0.97
N SER A 296 -4.95 2.87 0.40
CA SER A 296 -5.76 1.86 -0.31
C SER A 296 -6.05 0.64 0.55
N LEU A 297 -5.15 0.30 1.50
CA LEU A 297 -5.31 -0.78 2.48
C LEU A 297 -4.82 -0.39 3.86
N SER A 298 -3.60 0.18 3.97
CA SER A 298 -2.87 0.46 5.22
C SER A 298 -2.49 -0.80 6.00
N LEU A 299 -1.46 -1.50 5.52
CA LEU A 299 -0.94 -2.72 6.17
C LEU A 299 -0.64 -2.50 7.65
N VAL A 300 0.06 -1.41 8.01
CA VAL A 300 0.43 -1.13 9.39
C VAL A 300 -0.78 -0.92 10.31
N THR A 301 -1.88 -0.38 9.82
CA THR A 301 -3.13 -0.27 10.60
C THR A 301 -3.72 -1.65 10.89
N LEU A 302 -3.71 -2.54 9.90
CA LEU A 302 -4.15 -3.92 10.08
C LEU A 302 -3.19 -4.73 10.96
N GLU A 303 -1.88 -4.52 10.84
CA GLU A 303 -0.87 -5.12 11.72
C GLU A 303 -1.07 -4.69 13.19
N ALA A 304 -1.33 -3.41 13.44
CA ALA A 304 -1.66 -2.90 14.78
C ALA A 304 -2.93 -3.57 15.32
N MET A 305 -3.98 -3.62 14.52
CA MET A 305 -5.23 -4.30 14.89
C MET A 305 -4.99 -5.79 15.18
N GLY A 306 -4.15 -6.46 14.37
CA GLY A 306 -3.76 -7.85 14.57
C GLY A 306 -2.97 -8.08 15.87
N CYS A 307 -2.12 -7.14 16.27
CA CYS A 307 -1.44 -7.13 17.57
C CYS A 307 -2.40 -6.91 18.75
N GLY A 308 -3.61 -6.43 18.51
CA GLY A 308 -4.57 -6.04 19.54
C GLY A 308 -4.35 -4.62 20.03
N THR A 309 -3.76 -3.77 19.22
CA THR A 309 -3.51 -2.36 19.50
C THR A 309 -4.62 -1.54 18.88
N ALA A 310 -5.26 -0.67 19.68
CA ALA A 310 -6.27 0.27 19.21
C ALA A 310 -5.64 1.28 18.24
N VAL A 311 -6.44 1.85 17.33
CA VAL A 311 -5.93 2.80 16.35
C VAL A 311 -6.69 4.13 16.40
N LEU A 312 -5.95 5.24 16.20
CA LEU A 312 -6.49 6.58 16.01
C LEU A 312 -6.12 7.05 14.60
N VAL A 313 -7.09 7.22 13.73
CA VAL A 313 -6.84 7.40 12.31
C VAL A 313 -7.41 8.70 11.76
N ASN A 314 -6.84 9.19 10.66
CA ASN A 314 -7.40 10.32 9.92
C ASN A 314 -8.72 9.92 9.26
N GLY A 315 -9.81 10.56 9.62
CA GLY A 315 -11.16 10.33 9.12
C GLY A 315 -11.42 10.89 7.72
N GLU A 316 -10.50 11.69 7.16
CA GLU A 316 -10.55 12.09 5.75
C GLU A 316 -10.21 10.93 4.81
N CYS A 317 -9.48 9.92 5.30
CA CYS A 317 -9.22 8.69 4.57
C CYS A 317 -10.37 7.70 4.77
N ASP A 318 -11.20 7.53 3.74
CA ASP A 318 -12.35 6.60 3.77
C ASP A 318 -11.93 5.17 4.13
N VAL A 319 -10.76 4.71 3.68
CA VAL A 319 -10.24 3.37 3.96
C VAL A 319 -9.94 3.18 5.44
N LEU A 320 -9.21 4.12 6.06
CA LEU A 320 -8.87 4.07 7.48
C LEU A 320 -10.13 4.15 8.35
N LYS A 321 -11.01 5.10 8.05
CA LYS A 321 -12.31 5.21 8.70
C LYS A 321 -13.15 3.96 8.51
N GLY A 322 -13.15 3.39 7.30
CA GLY A 322 -13.85 2.14 6.98
C GLY A 322 -13.35 0.95 7.81
N HIS A 323 -12.05 0.83 8.03
CA HIS A 323 -11.49 -0.18 8.94
C HIS A 323 -12.02 0.01 10.36
N CYS A 324 -12.01 1.23 10.91
CA CYS A 324 -12.54 1.51 12.24
C CYS A 324 -14.03 1.17 12.36
N LEU A 325 -14.83 1.55 11.37
CA LEU A 325 -16.27 1.28 11.35
C LEU A 325 -16.60 -0.22 11.29
N ARG A 326 -15.89 -1.00 10.48
CA ARG A 326 -16.12 -2.45 10.34
C ARG A 326 -15.59 -3.25 11.51
N SER A 327 -14.48 -2.83 12.09
CA SER A 327 -13.82 -3.54 13.19
C SER A 327 -14.30 -3.12 14.57
N ASN A 328 -14.73 -1.88 14.73
CA ASN A 328 -14.85 -1.21 16.03
C ASN A 328 -13.54 -1.30 16.85
N ALA A 329 -12.39 -1.16 16.18
CA ALA A 329 -11.06 -1.29 16.76
C ALA A 329 -10.32 0.03 16.92
N GLY A 330 -10.97 1.16 16.64
CA GLY A 330 -10.33 2.46 16.72
C GLY A 330 -11.30 3.64 16.56
N LEU A 331 -10.73 4.82 16.73
CA LEU A 331 -11.40 6.09 16.55
C LEU A 331 -10.83 6.82 15.34
N TRP A 332 -11.57 7.83 14.85
CA TRP A 332 -11.11 8.68 13.76
C TRP A 332 -11.37 10.15 14.09
N TYR A 333 -10.59 11.03 13.47
CA TYR A 333 -10.69 12.46 13.60
C TYR A 333 -10.64 13.16 12.23
N GLN A 334 -11.26 14.33 12.10
CA GLN A 334 -11.21 15.16 10.89
C GLN A 334 -10.58 16.55 11.15
N ASN A 335 -10.41 16.93 12.40
CA ASN A 335 -9.83 18.19 12.83
C ASN A 335 -9.10 18.03 14.17
N TYR A 336 -8.45 19.13 14.63
CA TYR A 336 -7.70 19.10 15.88
C TYR A 336 -8.58 18.82 17.11
N GLU A 337 -9.75 19.40 17.18
CA GLU A 337 -10.66 19.25 18.31
C GLU A 337 -11.07 17.78 18.48
N GLU A 338 -11.42 17.11 17.38
CA GLU A 338 -11.72 15.68 17.40
C GLU A 338 -10.48 14.82 17.73
N PHE A 339 -9.30 15.16 17.13
CA PHE A 339 -8.03 14.50 17.48
C PHE A 339 -7.75 14.59 18.97
N ARG A 340 -7.85 15.79 19.54
CA ARG A 340 -7.63 16.04 20.98
C ARG A 340 -8.56 15.20 21.85
N GLU A 341 -9.86 15.20 21.56
CA GLU A 341 -10.83 14.44 22.35
C GLU A 341 -10.64 12.93 22.22
N CYS A 342 -10.40 12.41 21.00
CA CYS A 342 -10.09 10.99 20.78
C CYS A 342 -8.81 10.57 21.52
N PHE A 343 -7.75 11.38 21.41
CA PHE A 343 -6.47 11.10 22.08
C PHE A 343 -6.65 11.05 23.61
N ARG A 344 -7.32 12.07 24.20
CA ARG A 344 -7.60 12.11 25.62
C ARG A 344 -8.50 10.99 26.09
N TYR A 345 -9.49 10.63 25.28
CA TYR A 345 -10.38 9.51 25.56
C TYR A 345 -9.62 8.20 25.67
N PHE A 346 -8.70 7.93 24.75
CA PHE A 346 -7.83 6.75 24.82
C PHE A 346 -6.91 6.79 26.06
N CYS A 347 -6.26 7.92 26.35
CA CYS A 347 -5.39 8.03 27.51
C CYS A 347 -6.12 7.83 28.86
N SER A 348 -7.42 8.11 28.91
CA SER A 348 -8.22 8.02 30.12
C SER A 348 -9.04 6.72 30.26
N ASN A 349 -8.99 5.82 29.26
CA ASN A 349 -9.88 4.67 29.21
C ASN A 349 -9.18 3.38 28.73
N ASP A 350 -8.33 2.79 29.57
CA ASP A 350 -7.58 1.57 29.24
C ASP A 350 -8.49 0.40 28.82
N GLN A 351 -9.61 0.22 29.50
CA GLN A 351 -10.57 -0.85 29.17
C GLN A 351 -11.13 -0.72 27.75
N ILE A 352 -11.33 0.49 27.27
CA ILE A 352 -11.79 0.74 25.90
C ILE A 352 -10.70 0.38 24.88
N LYS A 353 -9.44 0.77 25.14
CA LYS A 353 -8.31 0.39 24.29
C LYS A 353 -8.18 -1.14 24.17
N VAL A 354 -8.23 -1.83 25.30
CA VAL A 354 -8.19 -3.31 25.34
C VAL A 354 -9.35 -3.88 24.53
N LYS A 355 -10.56 -3.39 24.73
CA LYS A 355 -11.74 -3.88 23.99
C LYS A 355 -11.64 -3.63 22.49
N MET A 356 -11.18 -2.47 22.10
CA MET A 356 -10.93 -2.14 20.68
C MET A 356 -9.82 -3.00 20.10
N GLY A 357 -8.75 -3.26 20.84
CA GLY A 357 -7.70 -4.17 20.44
C GLY A 357 -8.21 -5.60 20.18
N GLU A 358 -9.03 -6.15 21.08
CA GLU A 358 -9.68 -7.45 20.88
C GLU A 358 -10.58 -7.48 19.62
N ASN A 359 -11.31 -6.40 19.38
CA ASN A 359 -12.13 -6.26 18.18
C ASN A 359 -11.24 -6.26 16.92
N GLY A 360 -10.08 -5.57 16.97
CA GLY A 360 -9.09 -5.52 15.92
C GLY A 360 -8.55 -6.90 15.56
N LYS A 361 -8.13 -7.69 16.57
CA LYS A 361 -7.67 -9.07 16.37
C LYS A 361 -8.72 -9.90 15.63
N ARG A 362 -9.95 -9.93 16.12
CA ARG A 362 -11.04 -10.69 15.49
C ARG A 362 -11.32 -10.23 14.05
N TYR A 363 -11.23 -8.92 13.80
CA TYR A 363 -11.43 -8.37 12.46
C TYR A 363 -10.34 -8.82 11.49
N VAL A 364 -9.07 -8.78 11.90
CA VAL A 364 -7.92 -9.20 11.09
C VAL A 364 -7.97 -10.72 10.87
N GLU A 365 -8.16 -11.52 11.91
CA GLU A 365 -8.27 -12.98 11.82
C GLU A 365 -9.36 -13.41 10.84
N LYS A 366 -10.52 -12.76 10.89
CA LYS A 366 -11.66 -13.10 10.03
C LYS A 366 -11.48 -12.69 8.58
N ASN A 367 -10.91 -11.51 8.32
CA ASN A 367 -10.97 -10.88 7.01
C ASN A 367 -9.61 -10.82 6.29
N TYR A 368 -8.50 -10.86 7.04
CA TYR A 368 -7.14 -10.66 6.56
C TYR A 368 -6.17 -11.76 7.01
N SER A 369 -6.65 -12.89 7.56
CA SER A 369 -5.77 -14.07 7.71
C SER A 369 -5.31 -14.56 6.35
N TRP A 370 -4.09 -15.11 6.27
CA TRP A 370 -3.59 -15.66 5.01
C TRP A 370 -4.53 -16.73 4.44
N ASP A 371 -5.11 -17.61 5.25
CA ASP A 371 -6.07 -18.61 4.79
C ASP A 371 -7.26 -17.99 4.05
N THR A 372 -7.78 -16.86 4.56
CA THR A 372 -8.87 -16.13 3.92
C THR A 372 -8.42 -15.46 2.62
N ILE A 373 -7.25 -14.86 2.60
CA ILE A 373 -6.71 -14.14 1.44
C ILE A 373 -6.28 -15.10 0.35
N GLU A 374 -5.58 -16.19 0.68
CA GLU A 374 -5.16 -17.23 -0.26
C GLU A 374 -6.36 -17.82 -1.00
N ARG A 375 -7.41 -18.20 -0.27
CA ARG A 375 -8.63 -18.73 -0.88
C ARG A 375 -9.22 -17.78 -1.92
N LYS A 376 -9.29 -16.47 -1.63
CA LYS A 376 -9.78 -15.47 -2.57
C LYS A 376 -8.91 -15.34 -3.82
N TYR A 377 -7.57 -15.34 -3.65
CA TYR A 377 -6.67 -15.34 -4.81
C TYR A 377 -6.81 -16.61 -5.65
N LEU A 378 -6.92 -17.79 -5.01
CA LEU A 378 -7.11 -19.07 -5.70
C LEU A 378 -8.43 -19.10 -6.49
N GLU A 379 -9.52 -18.60 -5.91
CA GLU A 379 -10.81 -18.47 -6.57
C GLU A 379 -10.71 -17.55 -7.81
N LEU A 380 -10.07 -16.39 -7.69
CA LEU A 380 -9.86 -15.49 -8.82
C LEU A 380 -9.00 -16.11 -9.92
N PHE A 381 -7.89 -16.73 -9.56
CA PHE A 381 -6.98 -17.34 -10.53
C PHE A 381 -7.60 -18.55 -11.22
N SER A 382 -8.51 -19.27 -10.58
CA SER A 382 -9.20 -20.41 -11.21
C SER A 382 -9.96 -20.02 -12.49
N SER A 383 -10.41 -18.76 -12.60
CA SER A 383 -11.07 -18.25 -13.81
C SER A 383 -10.14 -18.18 -15.05
N PHE A 384 -8.83 -18.27 -14.84
CA PHE A 384 -7.81 -18.28 -15.91
C PHE A 384 -7.32 -19.70 -16.25
N ASP A 385 -7.82 -20.74 -15.56
CA ASP A 385 -7.46 -22.12 -15.85
C ASP A 385 -8.03 -22.57 -17.21
N ARG A 386 -7.13 -22.79 -18.16
CA ARG A 386 -7.48 -23.22 -19.52
C ARG A 386 -8.04 -24.64 -19.58
N GLY A 387 -7.74 -25.47 -18.56
CA GLY A 387 -8.21 -26.86 -18.50
C GLY A 387 -9.71 -26.98 -18.25
N GLN A 388 -10.36 -25.98 -17.66
CA GLN A 388 -11.80 -26.01 -17.33
C GLN A 388 -12.70 -25.49 -18.47
N LYS A 389 -12.16 -24.89 -19.54
CA LYS A 389 -12.96 -24.34 -20.66
C LYS A 389 -13.25 -25.35 -21.80
N GLN A 390 -12.88 -26.63 -21.63
CA GLN A 390 -13.11 -27.68 -22.64
C GLN A 390 -14.10 -28.78 -22.20
N THR A 391 -14.90 -28.53 -21.19
CA THR A 391 -16.02 -29.43 -20.81
C THR A 391 -17.35 -28.59 -20.88
#